data_6d8c1517facf12379f10ce4cbf3aba46
#
_entry.id   6d8c1517facf12379f10ce4cbf3aba46
#
_cell.length_a   1.000
_cell.length_b   1.000
_cell.length_c   1.000
_cell.angle_alpha   90.00
_cell.angle_beta   90.00
_cell.angle_gamma   90.00
#
_symmetry.space_group_name_H-M   'P 1'
#
loop_
_entity.id
_entity.type
_entity.pdbx_description
1 polymer ?
#
loop_
_entity_poly.entity_id
_entity_poly.type
_entity_poly.pdbx_seq_one_letter_code
_entity_poly.pdbx_strand_id
1 'polypeptide(L)' 'MATAVRISEELVIEAKKYSKVDHRSLTGQIEHWARIGKCSEENPDLTYDLIKEILIGVEELNQGEKTEYKFG' A
#
# COMPACT_ATOMS: atom_id res chain seq x y z
N MET A 1 -5.13 4.05 14.78
CA MET A 1 -5.94 5.27 14.92
C MET A 1 -5.99 6.01 13.59
N ALA A 2 -7.18 6.39 13.15
CA ALA A 2 -7.34 7.10 11.88
C ALA A 2 -7.15 8.60 12.08
N THR A 3 -6.43 9.22 11.15
CA THR A 3 -6.20 10.66 11.16
C THR A 3 -6.74 11.24 9.85
N ALA A 4 -7.43 12.36 9.93
CA ALA A 4 -7.93 13.04 8.75
C ALA A 4 -6.80 13.80 8.07
N VAL A 5 -6.63 13.57 6.78
CA VAL A 5 -5.60 14.21 5.97
C VAL A 5 -6.25 14.79 4.72
N ARG A 6 -5.89 16.03 4.40
CA ARG A 6 -6.39 16.66 3.18
C ARG A 6 -5.56 16.24 1.98
N ILE A 7 -6.25 15.80 0.95
CA ILE A 7 -5.60 15.34 -0.27
C ILE A 7 -6.28 16.08 -1.43
N SER A 8 -5.50 16.41 -2.47
CA SER A 8 -6.03 17.13 -3.62
C SER A 8 -7.13 16.31 -4.30
N GLU A 9 -8.10 17.01 -4.85
CA GLU A 9 -9.21 16.38 -5.55
C GLU A 9 -8.74 15.58 -6.75
N GLU A 10 -7.75 16.08 -7.46
CA GLU A 10 -7.16 15.38 -8.60
C GLU A 10 -6.58 14.02 -8.20
N LEU A 11 -5.87 13.97 -7.11
CA LEU A 11 -5.29 12.71 -6.62
C LEU A 11 -6.38 11.75 -6.16
N VAL A 12 -7.44 12.26 -5.54
CA VAL A 12 -8.56 11.43 -5.12
C VAL A 12 -9.26 10.81 -6.33
N ILE A 13 -9.45 11.56 -7.41
CA ILE A 13 -10.05 11.05 -8.63
C ILE A 13 -9.20 9.93 -9.23
N GLU A 14 -7.90 10.14 -9.31
CA GLU A 14 -6.98 9.11 -9.79
C GLU A 14 -7.02 7.87 -8.90
N ALA A 15 -7.02 8.07 -7.60
CA ALA A 15 -7.05 6.96 -6.66
C ALA A 15 -8.34 6.14 -6.81
N LYS A 16 -9.46 6.78 -7.08
CA LYS A 16 -10.73 6.06 -7.31
C LYS A 16 -10.66 5.16 -8.52
N LYS A 17 -10.04 5.64 -9.60
CA LYS A 17 -9.85 4.83 -10.82
C LYS A 17 -9.01 3.59 -10.53
N TYR A 18 -7.86 3.78 -9.92
CA TYR A 18 -6.93 2.68 -9.66
C TYR A 18 -7.44 1.73 -8.59
N SER A 19 -8.20 2.23 -7.62
CA SER A 19 -8.76 1.37 -6.58
C SER A 19 -9.69 0.32 -7.16
N LYS A 20 -10.45 0.67 -8.19
CA LYS A 20 -11.35 -0.28 -8.85
C LYS A 20 -10.58 -1.36 -9.59
N VAL A 21 -9.51 -0.97 -10.30
CA VAL A 21 -8.67 -1.91 -11.04
C VAL A 21 -7.94 -2.86 -10.09
N ASP A 22 -7.41 -2.31 -9.00
CA ASP A 22 -6.61 -3.07 -8.04
C ASP A 22 -7.44 -3.75 -6.95
N HIS A 23 -8.76 -3.59 -6.99
CA HIS A 23 -9.67 -4.16 -5.99
C HIS A 23 -9.33 -3.69 -4.56
N ARG A 24 -9.04 -2.40 -4.42
CA ARG A 24 -8.76 -1.78 -3.13
C ARG A 24 -9.82 -0.73 -2.80
N SER A 25 -9.95 -0.42 -1.52
CA SER A 25 -10.72 0.75 -1.11
C SER A 25 -9.96 2.01 -1.51
N LEU A 26 -10.64 3.15 -1.55
CA LEU A 26 -9.99 4.43 -1.83
C LEU A 26 -8.86 4.71 -0.84
N THR A 27 -9.12 4.53 0.44
CA THR A 27 -8.12 4.71 1.49
C THR A 27 -6.95 3.76 1.30
N GLY A 28 -7.23 2.48 1.02
CA GLY A 28 -6.20 1.49 0.79
C GLY A 28 -5.32 1.81 -0.40
N GLN A 29 -5.91 2.36 -1.48
CA GLN A 29 -5.13 2.75 -2.65
C GLN A 29 -4.18 3.90 -2.34
N ILE A 30 -4.65 4.90 -1.61
CA ILE A 30 -3.82 6.04 -1.24
C ILE A 30 -2.71 5.61 -0.29
N GLU A 31 -3.02 4.76 0.68
CA GLU A 31 -2.01 4.22 1.60
C GLU A 31 -0.96 3.39 0.86
N HIS A 32 -1.38 2.61 -0.12
CA HIS A 32 -0.45 1.83 -0.94
C HIS A 32 0.53 2.74 -1.66
N TRP A 33 0.02 3.80 -2.30
CA TRP A 33 0.88 4.76 -2.98
C TRP A 33 1.81 5.49 -2.01
N ALA A 34 1.30 5.82 -0.83
CA ALA A 34 2.13 6.49 0.19
C ALA A 34 3.27 5.60 0.65
N ARG A 35 3.01 4.30 0.83
CA ARG A 35 4.06 3.35 1.21
C ARG A 35 5.10 3.18 0.13
N ILE A 36 4.68 3.10 -1.12
CA ILE A 36 5.61 3.03 -2.25
C ILE A 36 6.47 4.28 -2.31
N GLY A 37 5.85 5.46 -2.19
CA GLY A 37 6.56 6.73 -2.23
C GLY A 37 7.55 6.86 -1.09
N LYS A 38 7.14 6.51 0.11
CA LYS A 38 8.02 6.55 1.27
C LYS A 38 9.22 5.63 1.10
N CYS A 39 8.96 4.39 0.67
CA CYS A 39 10.02 3.41 0.44
C CYS A 39 10.99 3.90 -0.62
N SER A 40 10.48 4.51 -1.69
CA SER A 40 11.31 5.04 -2.76
C SER A 40 12.18 6.21 -2.29
N GLU A 41 11.63 7.11 -1.48
CA GLU A 41 12.38 8.24 -0.96
C GLU A 41 13.48 7.81 0.00
N GLU A 42 13.21 6.80 0.82
CA GLU A 42 14.18 6.29 1.78
C GLU A 42 15.26 5.43 1.11
N ASN A 43 14.97 4.89 -0.07
CA ASN A 43 15.85 3.97 -0.78
C ASN A 43 15.92 4.33 -2.26
N PRO A 44 16.54 5.46 -2.62
CA PRO A 44 16.51 5.95 -4.00
C PRO A 44 17.18 5.01 -5.01
N ASP A 45 17.97 4.05 -4.55
CA ASP A 45 18.61 3.08 -5.43
C ASP A 45 17.69 1.91 -5.81
N LEU A 46 16.55 1.76 -5.15
CA LEU A 46 15.62 0.68 -5.44
C LEU A 46 14.73 1.01 -6.63
N THR A 47 14.53 0.03 -7.48
CA THR A 47 13.56 0.15 -8.58
C THR A 47 12.15 -0.07 -8.04
N TYR A 48 11.16 0.37 -8.78
CA TYR A 48 9.77 0.13 -8.44
C TYR A 48 9.48 -1.36 -8.25
N ASP A 49 10.03 -2.19 -9.12
CA ASP A 49 9.81 -3.64 -9.06
C ASP A 49 10.33 -4.24 -7.75
N LEU A 50 11.50 -3.79 -7.30
CA LEU A 50 12.04 -4.26 -6.03
C LEU A 50 11.21 -3.78 -4.84
N ILE A 51 10.75 -2.53 -4.87
CA ILE A 51 9.88 -1.98 -3.83
C ILE A 51 8.60 -2.80 -3.75
N LYS A 52 8.02 -3.12 -4.88
CA LYS A 52 6.80 -3.91 -4.96
C LYS A 52 6.99 -5.29 -4.35
N GLU A 53 8.11 -5.94 -4.64
CA GLU A 53 8.44 -7.24 -4.06
C GLU A 53 8.60 -7.18 -2.55
N ILE A 54 9.24 -6.14 -2.05
CA ILE A 54 9.40 -5.95 -0.60
C ILE A 54 8.05 -5.81 0.07
N LEU A 55 7.17 -5.01 -0.49
CA LEU A 55 5.83 -4.79 0.07
C LEU A 55 4.98 -6.05 0.04
N ILE A 56 5.10 -6.84 -1.01
CA ILE A 56 4.42 -8.13 -1.11
C ILE A 56 4.94 -9.08 -0.03
N GLY A 57 6.25 -9.12 0.16
CA GLY A 57 6.86 -9.94 1.19
C GLY A 57 6.38 -9.61 2.59
N VAL A 58 6.27 -8.32 2.90
CA VAL A 58 5.76 -7.87 4.20
C VAL A 58 4.31 -8.29 4.38
N GLU A 59 3.51 -8.17 3.33
CA GLU A 59 2.10 -8.56 3.39
C GLU A 59 1.96 -10.07 3.59
N GLU A 60 2.78 -10.86 2.93
CA GLU A 60 2.78 -12.31 3.10
C GLU A 60 3.13 -12.71 4.52
N LEU A 61 4.10 -12.05 5.13
CA LEU A 61 4.46 -12.29 6.51
C LEU A 61 3.29 -12.01 7.46
N ASN A 62 2.61 -10.89 7.24
CA ASN A 62 1.46 -10.54 8.05
C ASN A 62 0.33 -11.55 7.91
N GLN A 63 0.09 -12.02 6.71
CA GLN A 63 -0.93 -13.04 6.46
C GLN A 63 -0.52 -14.39 7.05
N GLY A 64 0.76 -14.71 6.97
CA GLY A 64 1.29 -15.92 7.58
C GLY A 64 1.06 -15.94 9.07
N GLU A 65 1.31 -14.83 9.75
CA GLU A 65 1.04 -14.72 11.18
C GLU A 65 -0.43 -14.93 11.51
N LYS A 66 -1.31 -14.33 10.73
CA LYS A 66 -2.75 -14.53 10.91
C LYS A 66 -3.15 -15.97 10.68
N THR A 67 -2.55 -16.63 9.73
CA THR A 67 -2.84 -18.02 9.43
C THR A 67 -2.42 -18.91 10.59
N GLU A 68 -1.26 -18.67 11.16
CA GLU A 68 -0.81 -19.39 12.35
C GLU A 68 -1.79 -19.27 13.51
N TYR A 69 -2.35 -18.09 13.66
CA TYR A 69 -3.36 -17.86 14.69
C TYR A 69 -4.57 -18.76 14.54
N LYS A 70 -4.96 -19.03 13.32
CA LYS A 70 -6.10 -19.89 13.06
C LYS A 70 -5.85 -21.35 13.39
N PHE A 71 -4.63 -21.77 13.30
CA PHE A 71 -4.25 -23.15 13.60
C PHE A 71 -3.88 -23.37 15.06
N GLY A 72 -3.58 -22.31 15.75
CA GLY A 72 -3.29 -22.36 17.16
C GLY A 72 -4.55 -22.28 18.00
#